data_085a22b4f821469732e97b6870bc0da8
#
_entry.id   085a22b4f821469732e97b6870bc0da8
#
_cell.length_a   1.000
_cell.length_b   1.000
_cell.length_c   1.000
_cell.angle_alpha   90.00
_cell.angle_beta   90.00
_cell.angle_gamma   90.00
#
_symmetry.space_group_name_H-M   'P 1'
#
loop_
_entity.id
_entity.type
_entity.pdbx_description
1 polymer ?
#
loop_
_entity_poly.entity_id
_entity_poly.type
_entity_poly.pdbx_seq_one_letter_code
_entity_poly.pdbx_strand_id
1 'polypeptide(L)'
;NLSWANLGEANLRGANLSWANLSWANLGGANLGGCSNDLQQADMRGKDLDFTVIPLSCRSLKWKIDRRLAVQFLYHFCSHYCEDADIKTAQNNLLALANEFHRVEECGKIEPKV
;
A
#
# COMPACT_ATOMS: atom_id res chain seq x y z
N ASN A 1 -11.33 10.35 14.28
CA ASN A 1 -10.77 9.03 14.61
C ASN A 1 -11.63 7.93 14.04
N LEU A 2 -11.10 7.24 13.04
CA LEU A 2 -11.77 6.13 12.36
C LEU A 2 -11.08 4.78 12.66
N SER A 3 -10.27 4.72 13.72
CA SER A 3 -9.61 3.46 14.06
C SER A 3 -10.65 2.38 14.30
N TRP A 4 -10.35 1.17 13.79
CA TRP A 4 -11.23 0.00 13.86
C TRP A 4 -12.54 0.11 13.08
N ALA A 5 -12.78 1.21 12.34
CA ALA A 5 -14.00 1.35 11.55
C ALA A 5 -14.06 0.31 10.43
N ASN A 6 -15.27 -0.16 10.12
CA ASN A 6 -15.47 -1.01 8.96
C ASN A 6 -15.86 -0.13 7.76
N LEU A 7 -14.90 0.10 6.87
CA LEU A 7 -15.06 0.89 5.65
C LEU A 7 -14.86 0.02 4.40
N GLY A 8 -15.04 -1.29 4.55
CA GLY A 8 -14.92 -2.23 3.44
C GLY A 8 -15.82 -1.81 2.28
N GLU A 9 -15.24 -1.76 1.09
CA GLU A 9 -15.89 -1.40 -0.17
C GLU A 9 -16.51 0.01 -0.19
N ALA A 10 -16.21 0.86 0.79
CA ALA A 10 -16.73 2.22 0.83
C ALA A 10 -16.19 3.06 -0.32
N ASN A 11 -17.04 3.94 -0.85
CA ASN A 11 -16.62 4.93 -1.84
C ASN A 11 -16.21 6.19 -1.09
N LEU A 12 -14.89 6.40 -0.99
CA LEU A 12 -14.31 7.56 -0.28
C LEU A 12 -13.64 8.54 -1.27
N ARG A 13 -14.00 8.46 -2.56
CA ARG A 13 -13.43 9.36 -3.56
C ARG A 13 -13.65 10.81 -3.17
N GLY A 14 -12.57 11.58 -3.24
CA GLY A 14 -12.63 13.01 -2.95
C GLY A 14 -12.69 13.36 -1.46
N ALA A 15 -12.71 12.38 -0.57
CA ALA A 15 -12.72 12.64 0.86
C ALA A 15 -11.40 13.23 1.33
N ASN A 16 -11.46 14.16 2.28
CA ASN A 16 -10.27 14.67 2.95
C ASN A 16 -10.02 13.86 4.21
N LEU A 17 -9.01 12.99 4.15
CA LEU A 17 -8.59 12.11 5.25
C LEU A 17 -7.18 12.44 5.73
N SER A 18 -6.69 13.64 5.40
CA SER A 18 -5.37 14.05 5.86
C SER A 18 -5.32 14.02 7.39
N TRP A 19 -4.22 13.49 7.93
CA TRP A 19 -4.01 13.31 9.36
C TRP A 19 -5.00 12.35 10.05
N ALA A 20 -5.90 11.70 9.31
CA ALA A 20 -6.88 10.81 9.90
C ALA A 20 -6.21 9.61 10.55
N ASN A 21 -6.74 9.18 11.68
CA ASN A 21 -6.35 7.90 12.29
C ASN A 21 -7.26 6.81 11.72
N LEU A 22 -6.72 6.04 10.80
CA LEU A 22 -7.38 4.90 10.18
C LEU A 22 -6.77 3.58 10.63
N SER A 23 -5.97 3.62 11.70
CA SER A 23 -5.28 2.42 12.17
C SER A 23 -6.30 1.31 12.49
N TRP A 24 -5.98 0.09 12.01
CA TRP A 24 -6.81 -1.09 12.20
C TRP A 24 -8.21 -1.02 11.57
N ALA A 25 -8.53 0.03 10.82
CA ALA A 25 -9.78 0.08 10.08
C ALA A 25 -9.77 -0.92 8.92
N ASN A 26 -10.94 -1.46 8.58
CA ASN A 26 -11.08 -2.28 7.38
C ASN A 26 -11.33 -1.37 6.18
N LEU A 27 -10.38 -1.35 5.24
CA LEU A 27 -10.49 -0.61 3.99
C LEU A 27 -10.53 -1.55 2.78
N GLY A 28 -10.75 -2.85 3.01
CA GLY A 28 -10.77 -3.82 1.92
C GLY A 28 -11.75 -3.42 0.83
N GLY A 29 -11.28 -3.31 -0.41
CA GLY A 29 -12.10 -2.91 -1.54
C GLY A 29 -12.55 -1.46 -1.56
N ALA A 30 -12.14 -0.63 -0.59
CA ALA A 30 -12.53 0.77 -0.55
C ALA A 30 -11.91 1.55 -1.72
N ASN A 31 -12.62 2.56 -2.19
CA ASN A 31 -12.13 3.44 -3.25
C ASN A 31 -11.67 4.76 -2.63
N LEU A 32 -10.36 4.93 -2.55
CA LEU A 32 -9.71 6.15 -2.07
C LEU A 32 -9.15 6.99 -3.22
N GLY A 33 -9.53 6.67 -4.45
CA GLY A 33 -9.05 7.35 -5.64
C GLY A 33 -9.64 8.75 -5.80
N GLY A 34 -9.23 9.40 -6.87
CA GLY A 34 -9.70 10.73 -7.21
C GLY A 34 -8.67 11.80 -6.90
N CYS A 35 -8.59 12.81 -7.78
CA CYS A 35 -7.57 13.84 -7.68
C CYS A 35 -7.75 14.78 -6.49
N SER A 36 -8.96 14.84 -5.92
CA SER A 36 -9.25 15.67 -4.76
C SER A 36 -9.10 14.92 -3.43
N ASN A 37 -8.80 13.62 -3.47
CA ASN A 37 -8.64 12.84 -2.25
C ASN A 37 -7.36 13.24 -1.53
N ASP A 38 -7.45 13.53 -0.24
CA ASP A 38 -6.29 13.94 0.56
C ASP A 38 -6.09 12.93 1.70
N LEU A 39 -4.98 12.24 1.64
CA LEU A 39 -4.60 11.20 2.61
C LEU A 39 -3.28 11.51 3.31
N GLN A 40 -2.75 12.72 3.15
CA GLN A 40 -1.45 13.05 3.71
C GLN A 40 -1.41 12.79 5.21
N GLN A 41 -0.35 12.13 5.65
CA GLN A 41 -0.06 11.86 7.07
C GLN A 41 -1.14 11.05 7.78
N ALA A 42 -1.95 10.30 7.04
CA ALA A 42 -2.90 9.37 7.63
C ALA A 42 -2.19 8.24 8.38
N ASP A 43 -2.83 7.72 9.41
CA ASP A 43 -2.32 6.55 10.13
C ASP A 43 -2.92 5.30 9.50
N MET A 44 -2.10 4.56 8.78
CA MET A 44 -2.52 3.37 8.02
C MET A 44 -1.98 2.08 8.62
N ARG A 45 -1.54 2.13 9.88
CA ARG A 45 -1.02 0.93 10.56
C ARG A 45 -2.12 -0.09 10.83
N GLY A 46 -1.72 -1.34 10.92
CA GLY A 46 -2.61 -2.43 11.31
C GLY A 46 -3.57 -2.88 10.22
N LYS A 47 -3.24 -2.63 8.96
CA LYS A 47 -4.07 -3.07 7.84
C LYS A 47 -3.22 -3.49 6.65
N ASP A 48 -3.81 -4.16 5.73
CA ASP A 48 -3.32 -4.27 4.38
C ASP A 48 -4.29 -3.53 3.45
N LEU A 49 -3.84 -3.24 2.24
CA LEU A 49 -4.63 -2.49 1.27
C LEU A 49 -5.12 -3.40 0.14
N ASP A 50 -5.51 -4.61 0.49
CA ASP A 50 -6.02 -5.58 -0.48
C ASP A 50 -7.26 -5.03 -1.19
N PHE A 51 -7.18 -5.01 -2.52
CA PHE A 51 -8.27 -4.53 -3.38
C PHE A 51 -8.68 -3.07 -3.14
N THR A 52 -7.87 -2.32 -2.41
CA THR A 52 -8.12 -0.89 -2.16
C THR A 52 -7.59 -0.06 -3.33
N VAL A 53 -8.34 0.95 -3.74
CA VAL A 53 -7.90 1.89 -4.77
C VAL A 53 -7.37 3.14 -4.09
N ILE A 54 -6.10 3.47 -4.34
CA ILE A 54 -5.45 4.67 -3.79
C ILE A 54 -4.77 5.45 -4.90
N PRO A 55 -4.64 6.79 -4.76
CA PRO A 55 -3.92 7.57 -5.77
C PRO A 55 -2.41 7.53 -5.55
N LEU A 56 -1.64 7.52 -6.64
CA LEU A 56 -0.19 7.75 -6.61
C LEU A 56 0.05 9.25 -6.81
N SER A 57 -0.11 10.01 -5.75
CA SER A 57 0.04 11.46 -5.82
C SER A 57 0.69 11.98 -4.53
N CYS A 58 1.08 13.25 -4.53
CA CYS A 58 1.62 13.87 -3.33
C CYS A 58 0.60 13.98 -2.20
N ARG A 59 -0.66 13.71 -2.48
CA ARG A 59 -1.72 13.70 -1.46
C ARG A 59 -1.83 12.38 -0.71
N SER A 60 -1.02 11.37 -1.06
CA SER A 60 -0.99 10.08 -0.38
C SER A 60 0.40 9.77 0.17
N LEU A 61 1.09 10.79 0.66
CA LEU A 61 2.44 10.65 1.22
C LEU A 61 2.42 10.76 2.74
N LYS A 62 3.54 10.34 3.33
CA LYS A 62 3.82 10.52 4.76
C LYS A 62 2.86 9.76 5.67
N TRP A 63 2.38 8.62 5.21
CA TRP A 63 1.56 7.74 6.05
C TRP A 63 2.40 7.12 7.16
N LYS A 64 1.78 6.85 8.30
CA LYS A 64 2.34 5.91 9.26
C LYS A 64 1.98 4.52 8.81
N ILE A 65 2.98 3.67 8.63
CA ILE A 65 2.78 2.29 8.18
C ILE A 65 3.47 1.33 9.14
N ASP A 66 3.01 0.09 9.13
CA ASP A 66 3.66 -0.99 9.85
C ASP A 66 4.40 -1.93 8.89
N ARG A 67 5.02 -2.98 9.44
CA ARG A 67 5.80 -3.93 8.63
C ARG A 67 4.94 -4.58 7.54
N ARG A 68 3.73 -5.00 7.87
CA ARG A 68 2.87 -5.71 6.94
C ARG A 68 2.53 -4.85 5.72
N LEU A 69 2.19 -3.60 5.95
CA LEU A 69 1.88 -2.67 4.85
C LEU A 69 3.14 -2.29 4.06
N ALA A 70 4.25 -2.08 4.75
CA ALA A 70 5.53 -1.81 4.08
C ALA A 70 5.92 -2.97 3.15
N VAL A 71 5.76 -4.20 3.60
CA VAL A 71 6.04 -5.39 2.78
C VAL A 71 5.10 -5.46 1.58
N GLN A 72 3.84 -5.08 1.74
CA GLN A 72 2.90 -5.02 0.62
C GLN A 72 3.38 -4.04 -0.47
N PHE A 73 3.84 -2.86 -0.08
CA PHE A 73 4.42 -1.90 -1.03
C PHE A 73 5.68 -2.46 -1.71
N LEU A 74 6.56 -3.11 -0.95
CA LEU A 74 7.77 -3.73 -1.51
C LEU A 74 7.46 -4.84 -2.49
N TYR A 75 6.46 -5.66 -2.20
CA TYR A 75 6.05 -6.73 -3.10
C TYR A 75 5.58 -6.13 -4.44
N HIS A 76 4.76 -5.10 -4.39
CA HIS A 76 4.32 -4.42 -5.60
C HIS A 76 5.50 -3.85 -6.38
N PHE A 77 6.40 -3.14 -5.71
CA PHE A 77 7.59 -2.59 -6.36
C PHE A 77 8.45 -3.68 -7.01
N CYS A 78 8.72 -4.76 -6.29
CA CYS A 78 9.57 -5.84 -6.79
C CYS A 78 8.90 -6.66 -7.90
N SER A 79 7.57 -6.63 -7.99
CA SER A 79 6.84 -7.37 -9.03
C SER A 79 6.92 -6.70 -10.40
N HIS A 80 7.23 -5.41 -10.45
CA HIS A 80 7.26 -4.66 -11.70
C HIS A 80 8.57 -4.86 -12.46
N TYR A 81 8.53 -4.66 -13.76
CA TYR A 81 9.68 -4.83 -14.65
C TYR A 81 10.23 -3.47 -15.04
N CYS A 82 11.51 -3.26 -14.78
CA CYS A 82 12.22 -2.05 -15.14
C CYS A 82 13.59 -2.43 -15.71
N GLU A 83 13.97 -1.84 -16.84
CA GLU A 83 15.25 -2.15 -17.49
C GLU A 83 16.43 -1.41 -16.85
N ASP A 84 16.19 -0.42 -16.01
CA ASP A 84 17.23 0.34 -15.34
C ASP A 84 18.02 -0.54 -14.37
N ALA A 85 19.35 -0.53 -14.49
CA ALA A 85 20.21 -1.40 -13.69
C ALA A 85 20.14 -1.08 -12.20
N ASP A 86 20.03 0.19 -11.83
CA ASP A 86 19.95 0.58 -10.42
C ASP A 86 18.64 0.13 -9.80
N ILE A 87 17.55 0.21 -10.54
CA ILE A 87 16.25 -0.26 -10.07
C ILE A 87 16.25 -1.78 -9.89
N LYS A 88 16.79 -2.52 -10.85
CA LYS A 88 16.91 -3.99 -10.73
C LYS A 88 17.73 -4.37 -9.49
N THR A 89 18.82 -3.69 -9.25
CA THR A 89 19.66 -3.94 -8.06
C THR A 89 18.85 -3.70 -6.78
N ALA A 90 18.11 -2.60 -6.71
CA ALA A 90 17.28 -2.29 -5.55
C ALA A 90 16.21 -3.35 -5.35
N GLN A 91 15.52 -3.77 -6.41
CA GLN A 91 14.51 -4.82 -6.33
C GLN A 91 15.11 -6.12 -5.80
N ASN A 92 16.27 -6.52 -6.30
CA ASN A 92 16.93 -7.76 -5.87
C ASN A 92 17.38 -7.69 -4.41
N ASN A 93 17.83 -6.53 -3.95
CA ASN A 93 18.24 -6.33 -2.56
C ASN A 93 17.06 -6.43 -1.59
N LEU A 94 15.85 -6.11 -2.03
CA LEU A 94 14.63 -6.11 -1.20
C LEU A 94 13.81 -7.39 -1.36
N LEU A 95 14.24 -8.30 -2.21
CA LEU A 95 13.43 -9.43 -2.65
C LEU A 95 13.00 -10.35 -1.51
N ALA A 96 13.93 -10.69 -0.62
CA ALA A 96 13.63 -11.58 0.50
C ALA A 96 12.53 -10.99 1.39
N LEU A 97 12.61 -9.69 1.68
CA LEU A 97 11.60 -9.02 2.47
C LEU A 97 10.28 -8.90 1.71
N ALA A 98 10.33 -8.56 0.43
CA ALA A 98 9.13 -8.46 -0.40
C ALA A 98 8.36 -9.78 -0.44
N ASN A 99 9.05 -10.92 -0.48
CA ASN A 99 8.43 -12.24 -0.52
C ASN A 99 7.83 -12.68 0.82
N GLU A 100 7.91 -11.85 1.86
CA GLU A 100 7.14 -12.05 3.10
C GLU A 100 5.70 -11.55 2.98
N PHE A 101 5.30 -11.07 1.80
CA PHE A 101 3.95 -10.57 1.54
C PHE A 101 2.87 -11.58 1.99
N HIS A 102 1.85 -11.09 2.68
CA HIS A 102 0.82 -11.95 3.30
C HIS A 102 -0.01 -12.76 2.28
N ARG A 103 0.02 -12.38 1.00
CA ARG A 103 -0.65 -13.11 -0.08
C ARG A 103 0.32 -13.73 -1.07
N VAL A 104 1.56 -13.99 -0.65
CA VAL A 104 2.59 -14.53 -1.55
C VAL A 104 2.21 -15.92 -2.09
N GLU A 105 1.50 -16.73 -1.30
CA GLU A 105 1.04 -18.05 -1.74
C GLU A 105 0.04 -17.93 -2.90
N GLU A 106 -0.78 -16.92 -2.87
CA GLU A 106 -1.79 -16.65 -3.90
C GLU A 106 -1.19 -15.98 -5.13
N CYS A 107 -0.34 -14.98 -4.93
CA CYS A 107 0.19 -14.14 -6.00
C CYS A 107 1.49 -14.66 -6.61
N GLY A 108 2.23 -15.48 -5.88
CA GLY A 108 3.47 -16.09 -6.34
C GLY A 108 4.72 -15.41 -5.81
N LYS A 109 5.74 -16.23 -5.56
CA LYS A 109 7.04 -15.73 -5.12
C LYS A 109 7.77 -15.03 -6.27
N ILE A 110 8.32 -13.87 -6.02
CA ILE A 110 9.07 -13.12 -7.02
C ILE A 110 10.51 -13.66 -7.09
N GLU A 111 10.97 -13.92 -8.31
CA GLU A 111 12.33 -14.37 -8.56
C GLU A 111 13.27 -13.19 -8.83
N PRO A 112 14.60 -13.37 -8.64
CA PRO A 112 15.56 -12.29 -8.89
C PRO A 112 15.49 -11.76 -10.31
N LYS A 113 15.70 -10.47 -10.46
CA LYS A 113 15.79 -9.79 -11.76
C LYS A 113 17.18 -10.01 -12.38
N VAL A 114 17.19 -10.21 -13.67
CA VAL A 114 18.43 -10.40 -14.45
C VAL A 114 18.64 -9.30 -15.46
#